data_52d590da66b08ef3f30053cf27dd6c51
#
_entry.id   52d590da66b08ef3f30053cf27dd6c51
#
_cell.length_a   1.000
_cell.length_b   1.000
_cell.length_c   1.000
_cell.angle_alpha   90.00
_cell.angle_beta   90.00
_cell.angle_gamma   90.00
#
_symmetry.space_group_name_H-M   'P 1'
#
loop_
_entity.id
_entity.type
_entity.pdbx_description
1 polymer ?
#
loop_
_entity_poly.entity_id
_entity_poly.type
_entity_poly.pdbx_seq_one_letter_code
_entity_poly.pdbx_strand_id
1 'polypeptide(L)'
;KIVSILCGVGLLFATSSCEKDFEEINTNPNKPKTSLPYALFNGANKRLMDYTRYTTTSGKLIRTWMQYTAQTAYTKESRFLYADTAGDYIWRFCYQVAGIYKEIIELNTDPKTKEKTALYGDNDNQIAAARIMMNYAMSIVVETFGDVPYYSWHGKDNPKFQALQLEKYISPKYASQKDIYMDMLDDLKEAVAQINKSKSNVFAAGDMVFKTPERLEKFGNSLRLRIAIHLSRVQDAELKQKAIDVIKEIVQNPAQYPVMASNADTVELPYEKNDINASPIYKNYFVDKRTDYSPANTLVDMLKGTRGASLGFGVDPRLQKYVTPKGLSIEQVRDGQYQETTDLTKYVGMPYGISESYSDSQFGSGRIVSLFSQKILSADYAEVFMEYSEVCFLLSEANYVVNGTWDDAKYKEGVKASMEKWGVESSKITAFVTALPAATEETVMTQKYIALYMNPNEAWTEYRRTGYPSVLIKDGERGIPMVEPVQDKNGSSITTYSFTSLVDGVPFPERLRYPLTYKNINLANYQEALKNMGMGSTDVMNKKLIFAKR
;
A
#
# COMPACT_ATOMS: atom_id res chain seq x y z
N LYS A 1 -39.23 -17.03 65.84
CA LYS A 1 -38.39 -15.83 65.78
C LYS A 1 -36.89 -16.11 65.73
N ILE A 2 -36.39 -17.24 66.29
CA ILE A 2 -34.97 -17.61 66.31
C ILE A 2 -34.53 -18.18 64.93
N VAL A 3 -35.41 -18.92 64.24
CA VAL A 3 -35.10 -19.50 62.89
C VAL A 3 -35.00 -18.43 61.80
N SER A 4 -35.74 -17.32 61.93
CA SER A 4 -35.69 -16.23 60.97
C SER A 4 -34.42 -15.38 61.07
N ILE A 5 -33.73 -15.38 62.21
CA ILE A 5 -32.48 -14.66 62.42
C ILE A 5 -31.26 -15.46 61.88
N LEU A 6 -31.33 -16.80 61.98
CA LEU A 6 -30.22 -17.63 61.38
C LEU A 6 -30.21 -17.66 59.85
N CYS A 7 -31.39 -17.54 59.19
CA CYS A 7 -31.46 -17.43 57.74
C CYS A 7 -30.98 -16.06 57.23
N GLY A 8 -31.14 -14.97 58.00
CA GLY A 8 -30.67 -13.62 57.62
C GLY A 8 -29.16 -13.44 57.74
N VAL A 9 -28.49 -14.15 58.67
CA VAL A 9 -27.03 -14.08 58.83
C VAL A 9 -26.32 -14.99 57.83
N GLY A 10 -26.92 -16.08 57.36
CA GLY A 10 -26.38 -16.95 56.31
C GLY A 10 -26.35 -16.32 54.91
N LEU A 11 -27.27 -15.36 54.62
CA LEU A 11 -27.29 -14.67 53.33
C LEU A 11 -26.28 -13.51 53.22
N LEU A 12 -25.77 -12.99 54.32
CA LEU A 12 -24.77 -11.91 54.34
C LEU A 12 -23.34 -12.40 54.16
N PHE A 13 -23.06 -13.70 54.33
CA PHE A 13 -21.74 -14.28 54.07
C PHE A 13 -21.58 -14.92 52.68
N ALA A 14 -22.65 -15.03 51.89
CA ALA A 14 -22.61 -15.62 50.56
C ALA A 14 -22.28 -14.60 49.44
N THR A 15 -22.17 -13.29 49.73
CA THR A 15 -21.92 -12.26 48.72
C THR A 15 -20.44 -11.81 48.62
N SER A 16 -19.56 -12.28 49.51
CA SER A 16 -18.15 -11.90 49.51
C SER A 16 -17.21 -12.92 48.88
N SER A 17 -17.73 -14.04 48.34
CA SER A 17 -16.89 -15.12 47.78
C SER A 17 -16.73 -15.11 46.26
N CYS A 18 -17.44 -14.25 45.53
CA CYS A 18 -17.42 -14.28 44.05
C CYS A 18 -16.53 -13.20 43.39
N GLU A 19 -16.01 -12.23 44.12
CA GLU A 19 -15.21 -11.17 43.48
C GLU A 19 -13.71 -11.49 43.39
N LYS A 20 -13.17 -12.33 44.27
CA LYS A 20 -11.71 -12.64 44.24
C LYS A 20 -11.28 -13.56 43.10
N ASP A 21 -12.16 -14.41 42.60
CA ASP A 21 -11.80 -15.39 41.56
C ASP A 21 -12.18 -14.92 40.14
N PHE A 22 -12.91 -13.80 39.99
CA PHE A 22 -13.38 -13.33 38.69
C PHE A 22 -12.24 -12.78 37.81
N GLU A 23 -11.22 -12.18 38.39
CA GLU A 23 -10.04 -11.76 37.68
C GLU A 23 -9.15 -12.96 37.26
N GLU A 24 -9.09 -14.00 38.08
CA GLU A 24 -8.27 -15.19 37.83
C GLU A 24 -8.91 -16.12 36.77
N ILE A 25 -10.25 -16.25 36.78
CA ILE A 25 -11.03 -17.05 35.82
C ILE A 25 -11.09 -16.37 34.44
N ASN A 26 -11.07 -15.04 34.38
CA ASN A 26 -11.05 -14.29 33.13
C ASN A 26 -9.64 -14.04 32.56
N THR A 27 -8.59 -14.41 33.28
CA THR A 27 -7.23 -14.38 32.77
C THR A 27 -6.99 -15.63 31.94
N ASN A 28 -7.01 -15.51 30.62
CA ASN A 28 -6.61 -16.61 29.73
C ASN A 28 -5.13 -16.99 30.05
N PRO A 29 -4.87 -18.19 30.62
CA PRO A 29 -3.52 -18.59 31.00
C PRO A 29 -2.57 -18.72 29.81
N ASN A 30 -3.11 -18.75 28.57
CA ASN A 30 -2.35 -18.77 27.33
C ASN A 30 -2.15 -17.37 26.72
N LYS A 31 -2.67 -16.29 27.34
CA LYS A 31 -2.28 -14.94 26.96
C LYS A 31 -0.89 -14.66 27.53
N PRO A 32 0.09 -14.28 26.71
CA PRO A 32 1.37 -13.84 27.21
C PRO A 32 1.13 -12.68 28.19
N LYS A 33 1.64 -12.82 29.42
CA LYS A 33 1.48 -11.81 30.50
C LYS A 33 2.21 -10.50 30.19
N THR A 34 3.01 -10.46 29.12
CA THR A 34 3.72 -9.28 28.62
C THR A 34 3.81 -9.37 27.10
N SER A 35 3.29 -8.36 26.41
CA SER A 35 3.47 -8.24 24.97
C SER A 35 4.92 -7.86 24.67
N LEU A 36 5.59 -8.62 23.81
CA LEU A 36 6.96 -8.33 23.40
C LEU A 36 6.93 -7.27 22.27
N PRO A 37 7.58 -6.11 22.43
CA PRO A 37 7.49 -5.01 21.46
C PRO A 37 7.84 -5.41 20.02
N TYR A 38 8.88 -6.22 19.81
CA TYR A 38 9.25 -6.70 18.48
C TYR A 38 8.20 -7.64 17.87
N ALA A 39 7.52 -8.46 18.69
CA ALA A 39 6.46 -9.34 18.21
C ALA A 39 5.19 -8.56 17.84
N LEU A 40 4.84 -7.54 18.62
CA LEU A 40 3.80 -6.58 18.27
C LEU A 40 4.13 -5.87 16.96
N PHE A 41 5.37 -5.39 16.81
CA PHE A 41 5.82 -4.66 15.63
C PHE A 41 5.77 -5.54 14.37
N ASN A 42 6.34 -6.73 14.41
CA ASN A 42 6.30 -7.67 13.27
C ASN A 42 4.87 -8.10 12.95
N GLY A 43 4.05 -8.38 13.97
CA GLY A 43 2.64 -8.74 13.81
C GLY A 43 1.82 -7.62 13.17
N ALA A 44 2.06 -6.36 13.54
CA ALA A 44 1.43 -5.21 12.93
C ALA A 44 1.85 -5.05 11.46
N ASN A 45 3.16 -5.12 11.17
CA ASN A 45 3.69 -5.02 9.81
C ASN A 45 3.14 -6.14 8.91
N LYS A 46 3.14 -7.37 9.41
CA LYS A 46 2.56 -8.51 8.68
C LYS A 46 1.08 -8.31 8.39
N ARG A 47 0.30 -7.90 9.39
CA ARG A 47 -1.12 -7.61 9.23
C ARG A 47 -1.37 -6.50 8.21
N LEU A 48 -0.58 -5.42 8.25
CA LEU A 48 -0.67 -4.33 7.29
C LEU A 48 -0.46 -4.83 5.86
N MET A 49 0.60 -5.61 5.62
CA MET A 49 0.88 -6.16 4.29
C MET A 49 -0.13 -7.22 3.87
N ASP A 50 -0.46 -8.18 4.74
CA ASP A 50 -1.44 -9.22 4.44
C ASP A 50 -2.75 -8.62 3.91
N TYR A 51 -3.26 -7.56 4.51
CA TYR A 51 -4.58 -7.03 4.16
C TYR A 51 -4.58 -5.89 3.14
N THR A 52 -3.50 -5.13 3.01
CA THR A 52 -3.39 -4.13 1.93
C THR A 52 -2.96 -4.74 0.60
N ARG A 53 -2.38 -5.94 0.59
CA ARG A 53 -1.93 -6.66 -0.62
C ARG A 53 -2.84 -7.84 -1.01
N TYR A 54 -3.81 -8.18 -0.17
CA TYR A 54 -4.71 -9.32 -0.39
C TYR A 54 -5.72 -9.10 -1.52
N THR A 55 -6.33 -10.19 -1.97
CA THR A 55 -7.28 -10.26 -3.09
C THR A 55 -8.35 -9.18 -3.08
N THR A 56 -9.03 -9.00 -1.94
CA THR A 56 -10.20 -8.09 -1.85
C THR A 56 -9.82 -6.62 -1.88
N THR A 57 -8.57 -6.28 -1.61
CA THR A 57 -8.07 -4.89 -1.63
C THR A 57 -7.20 -4.63 -2.85
N SER A 58 -6.08 -5.30 -2.96
CA SER A 58 -5.11 -5.07 -4.02
C SER A 58 -5.50 -5.79 -5.31
N GLY A 59 -5.82 -7.10 -5.24
CA GLY A 59 -6.10 -7.93 -6.41
C GLY A 59 -7.33 -7.48 -7.19
N LYS A 60 -8.45 -7.22 -6.51
CA LYS A 60 -9.72 -6.81 -7.15
C LYS A 60 -9.84 -5.31 -7.38
N LEU A 61 -9.20 -4.48 -6.56
CA LEU A 61 -9.39 -3.03 -6.62
C LEU A 61 -8.11 -2.34 -7.14
N ILE A 62 -7.22 -1.97 -6.24
CA ILE A 62 -6.18 -0.97 -6.54
C ILE A 62 -5.18 -1.46 -7.58
N ARG A 63 -4.69 -2.72 -7.49
CA ARG A 63 -3.79 -3.28 -8.50
C ARG A 63 -4.47 -3.39 -9.87
N THR A 64 -5.76 -3.73 -9.86
CA THR A 64 -6.58 -3.82 -11.07
C THR A 64 -6.88 -2.43 -11.62
N TRP A 65 -7.26 -1.44 -10.80
CA TRP A 65 -7.49 -0.06 -11.27
C TRP A 65 -6.24 0.57 -11.86
N MET A 66 -5.08 0.23 -11.31
CA MET A 66 -3.80 0.63 -11.91
C MET A 66 -3.39 -0.20 -13.13
N GLN A 67 -4.26 -1.12 -13.58
CA GLN A 67 -4.05 -1.92 -14.78
C GLN A 67 -2.74 -2.74 -14.76
N TYR A 68 -2.27 -3.06 -13.56
CA TYR A 68 -1.22 -4.06 -13.39
C TYR A 68 -1.75 -5.46 -13.60
N THR A 69 -3.01 -5.67 -13.22
CA THR A 69 -3.76 -6.90 -13.43
C THR A 69 -5.10 -6.61 -14.09
N ALA A 70 -5.64 -7.62 -14.79
CA ALA A 70 -7.00 -7.64 -15.26
C ALA A 70 -7.69 -8.91 -14.77
N GLN A 71 -8.99 -8.83 -14.51
CA GLN A 71 -9.77 -9.96 -14.03
C GLN A 71 -10.06 -10.94 -15.17
N THR A 72 -9.81 -12.23 -14.92
CA THR A 72 -10.17 -13.33 -15.84
C THR A 72 -11.60 -13.79 -15.63
N ALA A 73 -12.16 -13.52 -14.44
CA ALA A 73 -13.54 -13.79 -14.04
C ALA A 73 -14.04 -12.65 -13.14
N TYR A 74 -15.36 -12.48 -13.02
CA TYR A 74 -15.97 -11.46 -12.14
C TYR A 74 -15.48 -10.04 -12.42
N THR A 75 -15.55 -9.59 -13.66
CA THR A 75 -14.87 -8.39 -14.18
C THR A 75 -15.49 -7.05 -13.78
N LYS A 76 -16.37 -7.02 -12.78
CA LYS A 76 -17.07 -5.80 -12.36
C LYS A 76 -16.11 -4.79 -11.72
N GLU A 77 -15.20 -5.25 -10.87
CA GLU A 77 -14.29 -4.38 -10.16
C GLU A 77 -13.25 -3.74 -11.09
N SER A 78 -12.79 -4.45 -12.14
CA SER A 78 -11.93 -3.85 -13.18
C SER A 78 -12.64 -2.76 -13.98
N ARG A 79 -13.98 -2.74 -13.95
CA ARG A 79 -14.84 -1.69 -14.54
C ARG A 79 -15.44 -0.77 -13.47
N PHE A 80 -14.75 -0.65 -12.31
CA PHE A 80 -14.99 0.26 -11.19
C PHE A 80 -16.22 -0.02 -10.32
N LEU A 81 -17.03 -1.03 -10.62
CA LEU A 81 -18.14 -1.45 -9.77
C LEU A 81 -17.68 -2.44 -8.71
N TYR A 82 -17.72 -2.06 -7.44
CA TYR A 82 -17.30 -2.90 -6.32
C TYR A 82 -18.34 -2.89 -5.20
N ALA A 83 -18.28 -3.94 -4.34
CA ALA A 83 -19.16 -4.05 -3.17
C ALA A 83 -18.80 -2.99 -2.12
N ASP A 84 -19.81 -2.44 -1.44
CA ASP A 84 -19.64 -1.40 -0.40
C ASP A 84 -18.72 -1.82 0.77
N THR A 85 -18.54 -3.13 0.97
CA THR A 85 -17.64 -3.70 1.99
C THR A 85 -16.17 -3.75 1.55
N ALA A 86 -15.86 -3.46 0.29
CA ALA A 86 -14.49 -3.62 -0.22
C ALA A 86 -13.46 -2.69 0.45
N GLY A 87 -13.88 -1.51 0.90
CA GLY A 87 -13.06 -0.57 1.67
C GLY A 87 -12.81 -0.98 3.12
N ASP A 88 -13.62 -1.90 3.67
CA ASP A 88 -13.57 -2.30 5.08
C ASP A 88 -12.20 -2.85 5.49
N TYR A 89 -11.54 -3.59 4.60
CA TYR A 89 -10.24 -4.19 4.90
C TYR A 89 -9.16 -3.13 5.10
N ILE A 90 -9.00 -2.17 4.17
CA ILE A 90 -8.00 -1.10 4.31
C ILE A 90 -8.28 -0.31 5.58
N TRP A 91 -9.53 0.15 5.76
CA TRP A 91 -9.92 0.92 6.92
C TRP A 91 -9.62 0.17 8.22
N ARG A 92 -10.26 -0.98 8.41
CA ARG A 92 -10.18 -1.75 9.66
C ARG A 92 -8.75 -2.14 10.02
N PHE A 93 -8.00 -2.67 9.06
CA PHE A 93 -6.68 -3.20 9.37
C PHE A 93 -5.63 -2.10 9.54
N CYS A 94 -5.71 -0.98 8.81
CA CYS A 94 -4.83 0.16 9.06
C CYS A 94 -5.06 0.75 10.45
N TYR A 95 -6.31 0.90 10.90
CA TYR A 95 -6.58 1.36 12.27
C TYR A 95 -6.16 0.35 13.33
N GLN A 96 -6.33 -0.95 13.09
CA GLN A 96 -5.87 -1.98 14.03
C GLN A 96 -4.35 -1.94 14.20
N VAL A 97 -3.60 -1.83 13.11
CA VAL A 97 -2.13 -1.75 13.21
C VAL A 97 -1.66 -0.43 13.79
N ALA A 98 -2.32 0.68 13.49
CA ALA A 98 -2.05 1.96 14.14
C ALA A 98 -2.28 1.89 15.67
N GLY A 99 -3.31 1.15 16.13
CA GLY A 99 -3.52 0.85 17.54
C GLY A 99 -2.37 0.05 18.17
N ILE A 100 -1.84 -0.94 17.45
CA ILE A 100 -0.68 -1.73 17.92
C ILE A 100 0.58 -0.85 17.98
N TYR A 101 0.82 0.02 17.01
CA TYR A 101 1.94 0.95 17.07
C TYR A 101 1.81 1.93 18.24
N LYS A 102 0.59 2.43 18.52
CA LYS A 102 0.31 3.24 19.72
C LYS A 102 0.63 2.46 20.99
N GLU A 103 0.23 1.18 21.10
CA GLU A 103 0.57 0.32 22.24
C GLU A 103 2.09 0.19 22.43
N ILE A 104 2.86 0.02 21.35
CA ILE A 104 4.34 -0.03 21.43
C ILE A 104 4.89 1.28 22.00
N ILE A 105 4.37 2.44 21.56
CA ILE A 105 4.80 3.74 22.07
C ILE A 105 4.46 3.86 23.57
N GLU A 106 3.25 3.50 23.96
CA GLU A 106 2.80 3.54 25.35
C GLU A 106 3.64 2.63 26.26
N LEU A 107 3.91 1.38 25.84
CA LEU A 107 4.78 0.46 26.57
C LEU A 107 6.20 1.01 26.80
N ASN A 108 6.71 1.81 25.88
CA ASN A 108 8.04 2.40 25.95
C ASN A 108 8.08 3.77 26.69
N THR A 109 6.92 4.36 26.97
CA THR A 109 6.81 5.65 27.67
C THR A 109 6.25 5.54 29.09
N ASP A 110 5.39 4.55 29.38
CA ASP A 110 4.83 4.33 30.72
C ASP A 110 5.93 3.94 31.72
N PRO A 111 6.10 4.66 32.84
CA PRO A 111 7.06 4.35 33.89
C PRO A 111 6.98 2.91 34.41
N LYS A 112 5.81 2.24 34.35
CA LYS A 112 5.62 0.87 34.83
C LYS A 112 6.18 -0.19 33.88
N THR A 113 6.33 0.13 32.60
CA THR A 113 6.70 -0.84 31.56
C THR A 113 8.00 -0.52 30.83
N LYS A 114 8.41 0.76 30.73
CA LYS A 114 9.53 1.21 29.91
C LYS A 114 10.86 0.51 30.24
N GLU A 115 11.13 0.19 31.51
CA GLU A 115 12.36 -0.52 31.90
C GLU A 115 12.35 -1.97 31.38
N LYS A 116 11.19 -2.61 31.34
CA LYS A 116 11.05 -3.98 30.81
C LYS A 116 11.15 -3.97 29.29
N THR A 117 10.57 -2.99 28.63
CA THR A 117 10.65 -2.87 27.17
C THR A 117 12.04 -2.53 26.68
N ALA A 118 12.84 -1.79 27.47
CA ALA A 118 14.24 -1.50 27.19
C ALA A 118 15.13 -2.77 27.06
N LEU A 119 14.70 -3.90 27.61
CA LEU A 119 15.38 -5.19 27.43
C LEU A 119 15.28 -5.73 26.00
N TYR A 120 14.31 -5.24 25.23
CA TYR A 120 14.01 -5.65 23.85
C TYR A 120 14.49 -4.66 22.79
N GLY A 121 15.25 -3.65 23.18
CA GLY A 121 15.80 -2.60 22.33
C GLY A 121 15.72 -1.24 23.02
N ASP A 122 16.42 -0.26 22.45
CA ASP A 122 16.36 1.12 22.94
C ASP A 122 14.93 1.69 22.84
N ASN A 123 14.43 2.29 23.92
CA ASN A 123 13.05 2.79 23.95
C ASN A 123 12.78 3.83 22.85
N ASP A 124 13.74 4.75 22.62
CA ASP A 124 13.58 5.80 21.59
C ASP A 124 13.52 5.21 20.19
N ASN A 125 14.35 4.18 19.90
CA ASN A 125 14.31 3.49 18.61
C ASN A 125 13.00 2.73 18.39
N GLN A 126 12.47 2.07 19.42
CA GLN A 126 11.18 1.38 19.34
C GLN A 126 10.02 2.35 19.14
N ILE A 127 10.04 3.50 19.83
CA ILE A 127 9.05 4.57 19.67
C ILE A 127 9.14 5.16 18.25
N ALA A 128 10.33 5.47 17.78
CA ALA A 128 10.55 6.04 16.45
C ALA A 128 10.03 5.09 15.36
N ALA A 129 10.33 3.79 15.45
CA ALA A 129 9.85 2.79 14.51
C ALA A 129 8.31 2.70 14.48
N ALA A 130 7.68 2.71 15.66
CA ALA A 130 6.23 2.66 15.78
C ALA A 130 5.57 3.96 15.23
N ARG A 131 6.13 5.14 15.51
CA ARG A 131 5.66 6.43 14.96
C ARG A 131 5.74 6.45 13.43
N ILE A 132 6.89 6.09 12.87
CA ILE A 132 7.12 6.07 11.41
C ILE A 132 6.14 5.10 10.73
N MET A 133 5.95 3.90 11.27
CA MET A 133 5.03 2.92 10.70
C MET A 133 3.55 3.27 10.92
N MET A 134 3.21 3.99 11.98
CA MET A 134 1.88 4.56 12.17
C MET A 134 1.57 5.58 11.07
N ASN A 135 2.50 6.49 10.77
CA ASN A 135 2.36 7.44 9.67
C ASN A 135 2.23 6.73 8.32
N TYR A 136 3.01 5.68 8.08
CA TYR A 136 2.87 4.86 6.87
C TYR A 136 1.46 4.24 6.74
N ALA A 137 0.93 3.65 7.81
CA ALA A 137 -0.41 3.06 7.79
C ALA A 137 -1.50 4.13 7.62
N MET A 138 -1.39 5.26 8.29
CA MET A 138 -2.37 6.35 8.21
C MET A 138 -2.30 7.11 6.88
N SER A 139 -1.13 7.17 6.22
CA SER A 139 -1.04 7.73 4.86
C SER A 139 -1.88 6.91 3.87
N ILE A 140 -1.85 5.56 3.96
CA ILE A 140 -2.70 4.70 3.14
C ILE A 140 -4.19 5.02 3.37
N VAL A 141 -4.60 5.29 4.61
CA VAL A 141 -6.00 5.60 4.93
C VAL A 141 -6.43 6.94 4.33
N VAL A 142 -5.67 8.01 4.59
CA VAL A 142 -6.01 9.35 4.09
C VAL A 142 -5.94 9.42 2.56
N GLU A 143 -4.99 8.75 1.94
CA GLU A 143 -4.85 8.67 0.48
C GLU A 143 -5.95 7.80 -0.17
N THR A 144 -6.59 6.92 0.60
CA THR A 144 -7.69 6.09 0.11
C THR A 144 -9.06 6.74 0.27
N PHE A 145 -9.32 7.43 1.40
CA PHE A 145 -10.66 7.87 1.78
C PHE A 145 -10.83 9.40 1.84
N GLY A 146 -9.76 10.16 2.02
CA GLY A 146 -9.80 11.61 2.24
C GLY A 146 -9.81 11.96 3.72
N ASP A 147 -10.74 12.81 4.19
CA ASP A 147 -10.88 13.16 5.60
C ASP A 147 -11.22 11.90 6.42
N VAL A 148 -10.49 11.65 7.50
CA VAL A 148 -10.64 10.42 8.31
C VAL A 148 -10.40 10.72 9.79
N PRO A 149 -10.91 9.91 10.73
CA PRO A 149 -10.44 9.95 12.11
C PRO A 149 -8.93 9.73 12.14
N TYR A 150 -8.20 10.61 12.80
CA TYR A 150 -6.74 10.60 12.80
C TYR A 150 -6.17 10.63 14.21
N TYR A 151 -4.97 10.10 14.36
CA TYR A 151 -4.12 10.15 15.54
C TYR A 151 -2.66 10.06 15.13
N SER A 152 -1.81 10.83 15.79
CA SER A 152 -0.36 10.69 15.79
C SER A 152 0.19 10.87 17.20
N TRP A 153 1.46 10.53 17.42
CA TRP A 153 2.10 10.81 18.69
C TRP A 153 2.41 12.30 18.87
N HIS A 154 2.78 12.98 17.79
CA HIS A 154 2.94 14.45 17.76
C HIS A 154 1.64 15.16 18.11
N GLY A 155 0.57 14.78 17.44
CA GLY A 155 -0.74 15.41 17.58
C GLY A 155 -1.65 14.81 18.66
N LYS A 156 -1.14 13.99 19.61
CA LYS A 156 -1.95 13.25 20.61
C LYS A 156 -2.84 14.14 21.49
N ASP A 157 -2.47 15.41 21.67
CA ASP A 157 -3.22 16.39 22.47
C ASP A 157 -4.06 17.33 21.58
N ASN A 158 -4.04 17.17 20.27
CA ASN A 158 -4.83 17.97 19.34
C ASN A 158 -6.30 17.51 19.36
N PRO A 159 -7.27 18.37 19.72
CA PRO A 159 -8.69 18.00 19.81
C PRO A 159 -9.33 17.59 18.47
N LYS A 160 -8.67 17.85 17.35
CA LYS A 160 -9.10 17.38 16.02
C LYS A 160 -8.72 15.90 15.78
N PHE A 161 -7.74 15.35 16.50
CA PHE A 161 -7.17 14.02 16.29
C PHE A 161 -7.68 13.04 17.33
N GLN A 162 -8.84 12.46 17.08
CA GLN A 162 -9.63 11.72 18.07
C GLN A 162 -9.57 10.19 17.90
N ALA A 163 -8.94 9.68 16.84
CA ALA A 163 -8.82 8.25 16.64
C ALA A 163 -7.94 7.59 17.72
N LEU A 164 -8.13 6.29 17.96
CA LEU A 164 -7.34 5.48 18.89
C LEU A 164 -7.35 5.96 20.36
N GLN A 165 -8.36 6.72 20.76
CA GLN A 165 -8.54 7.28 22.09
C GLN A 165 -9.98 7.00 22.55
N LEU A 166 -10.39 5.71 22.57
CA LEU A 166 -11.77 5.29 22.86
C LEU A 166 -12.24 5.69 24.25
N GLU A 167 -11.32 5.83 25.20
CA GLU A 167 -11.59 6.32 26.56
C GLU A 167 -12.08 7.77 26.60
N LYS A 168 -11.75 8.57 25.56
CA LYS A 168 -12.15 9.97 25.43
C LYS A 168 -13.23 10.17 24.35
N TYR A 169 -13.14 9.43 23.25
CA TYR A 169 -13.93 9.68 22.04
C TYR A 169 -14.52 8.38 21.49
N ILE A 170 -15.76 8.09 21.83
CA ILE A 170 -16.51 6.91 21.30
C ILE A 170 -16.86 7.13 19.81
N SER A 171 -17.16 8.37 19.43
CA SER A 171 -17.47 8.78 18.05
C SER A 171 -16.47 9.81 17.59
N PRO A 172 -15.29 9.40 17.09
CA PRO A 172 -14.21 10.31 16.75
C PRO A 172 -14.57 11.17 15.53
N LYS A 173 -14.17 12.45 15.56
CA LYS A 173 -14.27 13.36 14.42
C LYS A 173 -13.33 12.93 13.30
N TYR A 174 -13.73 13.27 12.07
CA TYR A 174 -12.86 13.14 10.89
C TYR A 174 -12.01 14.40 10.78
N ALA A 175 -10.71 14.26 10.85
CA ALA A 175 -9.77 15.34 10.62
C ALA A 175 -9.65 15.63 9.12
N SER A 176 -9.40 16.90 8.77
CA SER A 176 -9.20 17.27 7.38
C SER A 176 -7.89 16.72 6.83
N GLN A 177 -7.86 16.39 5.54
CA GLN A 177 -6.62 15.98 4.87
C GLN A 177 -5.48 16.96 5.11
N LYS A 178 -5.77 18.27 5.09
CA LYS A 178 -4.78 19.32 5.38
C LYS A 178 -4.18 19.16 6.77
N ASP A 179 -5.03 19.09 7.82
CA ASP A 179 -4.55 18.96 9.19
C ASP A 179 -3.73 17.67 9.38
N ILE A 180 -4.17 16.56 8.76
CA ILE A 180 -3.48 15.26 8.81
C ILE A 180 -2.09 15.35 8.18
N TYR A 181 -1.98 15.90 6.97
CA TYR A 181 -0.69 15.96 6.28
C TYR A 181 0.29 16.95 6.92
N MET A 182 -0.20 18.07 7.45
CA MET A 182 0.64 18.99 8.20
C MET A 182 1.28 18.29 9.40
N ASP A 183 0.48 17.54 10.16
CA ASP A 183 0.93 16.78 11.32
C ASP A 183 1.87 15.64 10.95
N MET A 184 1.56 14.85 9.90
CA MET A 184 2.41 13.75 9.44
C MET A 184 3.84 14.20 9.10
N LEU A 185 3.97 15.34 8.43
CA LEU A 185 5.29 15.88 8.07
C LEU A 185 6.11 16.27 9.29
N ASP A 186 5.46 16.76 10.36
CA ASP A 186 6.12 17.12 11.61
C ASP A 186 6.38 15.88 12.48
N ASP A 187 5.40 14.97 12.63
CA ASP A 187 5.58 13.73 13.40
C ASP A 187 6.71 12.86 12.83
N LEU A 188 6.81 12.74 11.50
CA LEU A 188 7.92 12.03 10.85
C LEU A 188 9.27 12.69 11.11
N LYS A 189 9.35 14.03 11.09
CA LYS A 189 10.59 14.76 11.40
C LYS A 189 11.05 14.48 12.84
N GLU A 190 10.13 14.57 13.78
CA GLU A 190 10.42 14.30 15.20
C GLU A 190 10.76 12.84 15.44
N ALA A 191 10.02 11.91 14.83
CA ALA A 191 10.27 10.48 14.99
C ALA A 191 11.67 10.10 14.47
N VAL A 192 12.09 10.66 13.34
CA VAL A 192 13.45 10.44 12.83
C VAL A 192 14.51 11.08 13.75
N ALA A 193 14.26 12.30 14.25
CA ALA A 193 15.18 12.98 15.16
C ALA A 193 15.35 12.25 16.52
N GLN A 194 14.35 11.46 16.93
CA GLN A 194 14.37 10.65 18.14
C GLN A 194 15.28 9.41 18.03
N ILE A 195 15.67 8.99 16.83
CA ILE A 195 16.43 7.75 16.62
C ILE A 195 17.81 7.81 17.28
N ASN A 196 18.07 6.88 18.18
CA ASN A 196 19.35 6.73 18.87
C ASN A 196 20.32 5.88 18.04
N LYS A 197 21.14 6.53 17.22
CA LYS A 197 22.14 5.90 16.35
C LYS A 197 23.37 5.33 17.09
N SER A 198 23.49 5.55 18.39
CA SER A 198 24.55 4.91 19.20
C SER A 198 24.28 3.42 19.45
N LYS A 199 23.08 2.94 19.15
CA LYS A 199 22.66 1.55 19.29
C LYS A 199 22.80 0.81 17.96
N SER A 200 23.06 -0.49 18.03
CA SER A 200 23.27 -1.33 16.84
C SER A 200 21.97 -1.84 16.21
N ASN A 201 20.84 -1.73 16.90
CA ASN A 201 19.56 -2.28 16.46
C ASN A 201 18.39 -1.40 16.88
N VAL A 202 17.24 -1.58 16.20
CA VAL A 202 15.95 -0.97 16.57
C VAL A 202 15.30 -1.81 17.67
N PHE A 203 15.21 -3.13 17.45
CA PHE A 203 14.80 -4.11 18.46
C PHE A 203 15.97 -5.07 18.71
N ALA A 204 16.16 -5.49 19.95
CA ALA A 204 17.29 -6.33 20.34
C ALA A 204 17.32 -7.69 19.64
N ALA A 205 16.16 -8.24 19.26
CA ALA A 205 16.03 -9.47 18.49
C ALA A 205 14.75 -9.43 17.67
N GLY A 206 14.70 -10.23 16.60
CA GLY A 206 13.47 -10.53 15.87
C GLY A 206 12.93 -9.41 14.98
N ASP A 207 13.60 -8.29 14.79
CA ASP A 207 13.17 -7.26 13.84
C ASP A 207 13.30 -7.78 12.41
N MET A 208 12.16 -7.95 11.75
CA MET A 208 12.09 -8.47 10.38
C MET A 208 12.21 -7.36 9.33
N VAL A 209 12.08 -6.08 9.71
CA VAL A 209 11.92 -4.96 8.78
C VAL A 209 13.15 -4.06 8.73
N PHE A 210 13.43 -3.33 9.81
CA PHE A 210 14.48 -2.30 9.79
C PHE A 210 15.86 -2.82 10.21
N LYS A 211 15.91 -3.61 11.24
CA LYS A 211 17.14 -4.18 11.84
C LYS A 211 18.05 -3.13 12.47
N THR A 212 18.39 -2.05 11.77
CA THR A 212 19.31 -1.01 12.27
C THR A 212 18.67 0.38 12.30
N PRO A 213 19.12 1.26 13.22
CA PRO A 213 18.68 2.65 13.30
C PRO A 213 18.91 3.45 12.02
N GLU A 214 19.98 3.18 11.29
CA GLU A 214 20.32 3.87 10.03
C GLU A 214 19.30 3.54 8.93
N ARG A 215 18.85 2.27 8.84
CA ARG A 215 17.80 1.89 7.88
C ARG A 215 16.46 2.53 8.25
N LEU A 216 16.14 2.59 9.55
CA LEU A 216 14.94 3.25 10.05
C LEU A 216 14.96 4.75 9.73
N GLU A 217 16.10 5.43 9.96
CA GLU A 217 16.31 6.85 9.63
C GLU A 217 16.09 7.13 8.15
N LYS A 218 16.76 6.35 7.28
CA LYS A 218 16.63 6.48 5.82
C LYS A 218 15.20 6.25 5.35
N PHE A 219 14.50 5.25 5.90
CA PHE A 219 13.10 5.00 5.57
C PHE A 219 12.20 6.15 6.03
N GLY A 220 12.34 6.61 7.26
CA GLY A 220 11.55 7.72 7.80
C GLY A 220 11.68 9.00 6.98
N ASN A 221 12.91 9.37 6.60
CA ASN A 221 13.16 10.52 5.72
C ASN A 221 12.63 10.30 4.30
N SER A 222 12.73 9.08 3.75
CA SER A 222 12.20 8.75 2.43
C SER A 222 10.67 8.79 2.41
N LEU A 223 10.01 8.32 3.47
CA LEU A 223 8.56 8.43 3.63
C LEU A 223 8.12 9.90 3.74
N ARG A 224 8.85 10.70 4.52
CA ARG A 224 8.60 12.14 4.65
C ARG A 224 8.75 12.85 3.31
N LEU A 225 9.77 12.48 2.50
CA LEU A 225 9.96 12.99 1.14
C LEU A 225 8.80 12.59 0.23
N ARG A 226 8.35 11.33 0.26
CA ARG A 226 7.20 10.83 -0.51
C ARG A 226 5.97 11.68 -0.24
N ILE A 227 5.60 11.84 1.03
CA ILE A 227 4.43 12.61 1.42
C ILE A 227 4.57 14.09 0.98
N ALA A 228 5.73 14.69 1.16
CA ALA A 228 5.98 16.08 0.73
C ALA A 228 5.88 16.23 -0.81
N ILE A 229 6.39 15.27 -1.59
CA ILE A 229 6.24 15.27 -3.05
C ILE A 229 4.75 15.16 -3.45
N HIS A 230 3.96 14.30 -2.80
CA HIS A 230 2.52 14.21 -3.06
C HIS A 230 1.82 15.56 -2.88
N LEU A 231 2.29 16.39 -1.97
CA LEU A 231 1.69 17.67 -1.59
C LEU A 231 2.31 18.89 -2.30
N SER A 232 3.38 18.71 -3.05
CA SER A 232 4.14 19.83 -3.65
C SER A 232 3.33 20.67 -4.65
N ARG A 233 2.21 20.13 -5.16
CA ARG A 233 1.37 20.78 -6.18
C ARG A 233 -0.07 21.00 -5.73
N VAL A 234 -0.39 20.83 -4.44
CA VAL A 234 -1.74 21.07 -3.92
C VAL A 234 -2.13 22.56 -4.06
N GLN A 235 -3.44 22.82 -4.06
CA GLN A 235 -3.94 24.19 -4.21
C GLN A 235 -3.86 24.99 -2.92
N ASP A 236 -3.94 24.32 -1.75
CA ASP A 236 -3.77 24.98 -0.46
C ASP A 236 -2.33 25.52 -0.32
N ALA A 237 -2.22 26.85 -0.26
CA ALA A 237 -0.93 27.52 -0.30
C ALA A 237 -0.04 27.21 0.92
N GLU A 238 -0.63 27.06 2.10
CA GLU A 238 0.10 26.77 3.34
C GLU A 238 0.67 25.34 3.30
N LEU A 239 -0.18 24.35 2.96
CA LEU A 239 0.23 22.96 2.85
C LEU A 239 1.27 22.77 1.74
N LYS A 240 1.07 23.44 0.59
CA LYS A 240 2.05 23.44 -0.51
C LYS A 240 3.40 23.99 -0.08
N GLN A 241 3.40 25.14 0.61
CA GLN A 241 4.64 25.75 1.07
C GLN A 241 5.35 24.84 2.09
N LYS A 242 4.63 24.28 3.05
CA LYS A 242 5.18 23.29 4.01
C LYS A 242 5.83 22.13 3.29
N ALA A 243 5.16 21.57 2.28
CA ALA A 243 5.70 20.46 1.48
C ALA A 243 6.99 20.84 0.75
N ILE A 244 7.01 22.01 0.10
CA ILE A 244 8.19 22.52 -0.60
C ILE A 244 9.36 22.73 0.37
N ASP A 245 9.10 23.27 1.56
CA ASP A 245 10.12 23.49 2.58
C ASP A 245 10.71 22.17 3.08
N VAL A 246 9.87 21.15 3.28
CA VAL A 246 10.31 19.80 3.64
C VAL A 246 11.18 19.19 2.53
N ILE A 247 10.79 19.31 1.26
CA ILE A 247 11.58 18.82 0.14
C ILE A 247 12.95 19.50 0.12
N LYS A 248 12.99 20.84 0.23
CA LYS A 248 14.25 21.60 0.28
C LYS A 248 15.11 21.19 1.47
N GLU A 249 14.51 21.05 2.65
CA GLU A 249 15.21 20.62 3.86
C GLU A 249 15.95 19.29 3.63
N ILE A 250 15.26 18.30 3.06
CA ILE A 250 15.84 16.96 2.83
C ILE A 250 16.93 16.98 1.75
N VAL A 251 16.65 17.56 0.58
CA VAL A 251 17.58 17.48 -0.55
C VAL A 251 18.80 18.39 -0.41
N GLN A 252 18.68 19.47 0.35
CA GLN A 252 19.79 20.41 0.59
C GLN A 252 20.66 20.01 1.78
N ASN A 253 20.17 19.12 2.66
CA ASN A 253 20.89 18.64 3.85
C ASN A 253 20.94 17.11 3.92
N PRO A 254 21.49 16.41 2.90
CA PRO A 254 21.44 14.94 2.82
C PRO A 254 22.23 14.24 3.94
N ALA A 255 23.18 14.91 4.58
CA ALA A 255 23.89 14.35 5.73
C ALA A 255 23.01 14.35 7.01
N GLN A 256 22.11 15.32 7.15
CA GLN A 256 21.20 15.46 8.27
C GLN A 256 19.91 14.65 8.07
N TYR A 257 19.44 14.57 6.84
CA TYR A 257 18.22 13.86 6.45
C TYR A 257 18.52 12.81 5.37
N PRO A 258 19.33 11.77 5.69
CA PRO A 258 19.67 10.74 4.72
C PRO A 258 18.41 9.98 4.29
N VAL A 259 18.25 9.79 2.98
CA VAL A 259 17.23 8.92 2.38
C VAL A 259 17.84 7.60 1.93
N MET A 260 17.04 6.63 1.49
CA MET A 260 17.57 5.40 0.90
C MET A 260 18.53 5.71 -0.24
N ALA A 261 19.68 5.04 -0.27
CA ALA A 261 20.78 5.30 -1.18
C ALA A 261 21.19 4.10 -2.05
N SER A 262 20.59 2.93 -1.82
CA SER A 262 20.86 1.71 -2.58
C SER A 262 19.72 0.68 -2.42
N ASN A 263 19.72 -0.36 -3.26
CA ASN A 263 18.77 -1.48 -3.11
C ASN A 263 18.90 -2.20 -1.75
N ALA A 264 20.04 -2.11 -1.07
CA ALA A 264 20.20 -2.65 0.28
C ALA A 264 19.35 -1.90 1.34
N ASP A 265 18.98 -0.66 1.05
CA ASP A 265 18.11 0.14 1.92
C ASP A 265 16.61 -0.11 1.66
N THR A 266 16.24 -0.84 0.60
CA THR A 266 14.86 -1.21 0.31
C THR A 266 14.18 -1.85 1.54
N VAL A 267 13.03 -1.34 1.92
CA VAL A 267 12.28 -1.81 3.09
C VAL A 267 11.14 -2.71 2.65
N GLU A 268 11.22 -3.96 3.06
CA GLU A 268 10.26 -5.00 2.71
C GLU A 268 10.01 -5.94 3.89
N LEU A 269 8.87 -6.61 3.88
CA LEU A 269 8.51 -7.65 4.83
C LEU A 269 8.75 -9.02 4.20
N PRO A 270 9.68 -9.82 4.71
CA PRO A 270 9.89 -11.19 4.23
C PRO A 270 8.74 -12.11 4.65
N TYR A 271 8.43 -13.08 3.81
CA TYR A 271 7.49 -14.17 4.08
C TYR A 271 8.21 -15.52 4.10
N GLU A 272 7.51 -16.60 4.43
CA GLU A 272 8.09 -17.92 4.62
C GLU A 272 7.58 -18.91 3.56
N LYS A 273 8.40 -19.93 3.25
CA LYS A 273 8.04 -21.01 2.31
C LYS A 273 7.08 -22.03 2.95
N ASN A 274 5.95 -21.55 3.49
CA ASN A 274 4.88 -22.41 4.01
C ASN A 274 3.52 -21.71 3.82
N ASP A 275 2.43 -22.46 3.82
CA ASP A 275 1.09 -21.94 3.54
C ASP A 275 0.55 -21.00 4.63
N ILE A 276 1.05 -21.08 5.85
CA ILE A 276 0.57 -20.26 6.98
C ILE A 276 1.12 -18.84 6.89
N ASN A 277 2.44 -18.73 6.65
CA ASN A 277 3.16 -17.46 6.60
C ASN A 277 3.60 -17.08 5.18
N ALA A 278 2.94 -17.62 4.17
CA ALA A 278 3.20 -17.27 2.77
C ALA A 278 2.72 -15.85 2.43
N SER A 279 3.30 -15.30 1.37
CA SER A 279 2.91 -14.00 0.81
C SER A 279 1.42 -13.95 0.43
N PRO A 280 0.79 -12.76 0.48
CA PRO A 280 -0.62 -12.62 0.14
C PRO A 280 -1.00 -13.14 -1.24
N ILE A 281 -0.13 -12.92 -2.23
CA ILE A 281 -0.39 -13.37 -3.60
C ILE A 281 -0.28 -14.90 -3.73
N TYR A 282 0.69 -15.52 -3.07
CA TYR A 282 0.77 -16.99 -3.02
C TYR A 282 -0.46 -17.59 -2.35
N LYS A 283 -0.85 -17.07 -1.19
CA LYS A 283 -2.07 -17.52 -0.50
C LYS A 283 -3.28 -17.46 -1.40
N ASN A 284 -3.43 -16.36 -2.11
CA ASN A 284 -4.54 -16.17 -3.03
C ASN A 284 -4.59 -17.25 -4.11
N TYR A 285 -3.46 -17.56 -4.75
CA TYR A 285 -3.40 -18.50 -5.86
C TYR A 285 -3.43 -19.97 -5.43
N PHE A 286 -2.69 -20.32 -4.36
CA PHE A 286 -2.45 -21.72 -4.01
C PHE A 286 -3.21 -22.22 -2.78
N VAL A 287 -3.51 -21.32 -1.81
CA VAL A 287 -4.27 -21.68 -0.62
C VAL A 287 -5.78 -21.45 -0.87
N ASP A 288 -6.16 -20.26 -1.30
CA ASP A 288 -7.56 -19.89 -1.57
C ASP A 288 -8.04 -20.36 -2.95
N LYS A 289 -7.11 -20.79 -3.80
CA LYS A 289 -7.35 -21.26 -5.18
C LYS A 289 -8.12 -20.23 -6.02
N ARG A 290 -7.77 -18.94 -5.85
CA ARG A 290 -8.35 -17.82 -6.59
C ARG A 290 -7.38 -17.36 -7.67
N THR A 291 -7.70 -17.70 -8.90
CA THR A 291 -6.91 -17.37 -10.10
C THR A 291 -7.65 -16.35 -10.98
N ASP A 292 -8.44 -15.50 -10.35
CA ASP A 292 -9.39 -14.60 -11.01
C ASP A 292 -8.71 -13.44 -11.77
N TYR A 293 -7.38 -13.34 -11.75
CA TYR A 293 -6.64 -12.28 -12.44
C TYR A 293 -5.28 -12.74 -12.96
N SER A 294 -4.87 -12.03 -14.02
CA SER A 294 -3.56 -12.15 -14.64
C SER A 294 -2.99 -10.78 -14.95
N PRO A 295 -1.70 -10.66 -15.27
CA PRO A 295 -1.12 -9.39 -15.72
C PRO A 295 -1.93 -8.78 -16.87
N ALA A 296 -2.24 -7.48 -16.77
CA ALA A 296 -3.07 -6.80 -17.75
C ALA A 296 -2.32 -6.55 -19.07
N ASN A 297 -3.06 -6.52 -20.18
CA ASN A 297 -2.51 -6.15 -21.48
C ASN A 297 -1.89 -4.74 -21.46
N THR A 298 -2.43 -3.81 -20.71
CA THR A 298 -1.87 -2.46 -20.55
C THR A 298 -0.41 -2.52 -20.10
N LEU A 299 -0.12 -3.26 -19.02
CA LEU A 299 1.26 -3.41 -18.51
C LEU A 299 2.13 -4.22 -19.48
N VAL A 300 1.63 -5.38 -19.94
CA VAL A 300 2.41 -6.27 -20.82
C VAL A 300 2.77 -5.58 -22.12
N ASP A 301 1.83 -4.90 -22.76
CA ASP A 301 2.06 -4.19 -24.02
C ASP A 301 2.93 -2.93 -23.82
N MET A 302 2.87 -2.28 -22.66
CA MET A 302 3.80 -1.21 -22.29
C MET A 302 5.23 -1.75 -22.18
N LEU A 303 5.44 -2.87 -21.50
CA LEU A 303 6.75 -3.53 -21.36
C LEU A 303 7.26 -4.09 -22.70
N LYS A 304 6.38 -4.44 -23.64
CA LYS A 304 6.73 -4.80 -25.02
C LYS A 304 7.09 -3.58 -25.88
N GLY A 305 6.88 -2.36 -25.38
CA GLY A 305 7.08 -1.13 -26.13
C GLY A 305 6.01 -0.85 -27.21
N THR A 306 4.89 -1.60 -27.20
CA THR A 306 3.80 -1.43 -28.18
C THR A 306 2.77 -0.43 -27.69
N ARG A 307 2.39 -0.47 -26.40
CA ARG A 307 1.54 0.56 -25.81
C ARG A 307 2.44 1.69 -25.26
N GLY A 308 2.21 2.90 -25.72
CA GLY A 308 3.08 4.05 -25.40
C GLY A 308 4.39 4.06 -26.20
N ALA A 309 4.39 3.53 -27.42
CA ALA A 309 5.58 3.53 -28.30
C ALA A 309 6.18 4.94 -28.51
N SER A 310 5.34 5.97 -28.49
CA SER A 310 5.76 7.38 -28.61
C SER A 310 6.61 7.87 -27.42
N LEU A 311 6.60 7.17 -26.29
CA LEU A 311 7.45 7.47 -25.14
C LEU A 311 8.93 7.06 -25.36
N GLY A 312 9.21 6.25 -26.37
CA GLY A 312 10.57 5.91 -26.78
C GLY A 312 11.33 4.92 -25.89
N PHE A 313 10.64 4.20 -24.99
CA PHE A 313 11.32 3.25 -24.09
C PHE A 313 11.80 1.95 -24.78
N GLY A 314 11.12 1.54 -25.88
CA GLY A 314 11.37 0.25 -26.51
C GLY A 314 10.90 -0.92 -25.63
N VAL A 315 11.54 -2.09 -25.82
CA VAL A 315 11.23 -3.29 -25.06
C VAL A 315 11.91 -3.23 -23.69
N ASP A 316 11.11 -3.28 -22.63
CA ASP A 316 11.62 -3.24 -21.26
C ASP A 316 12.03 -4.64 -20.78
N PRO A 317 13.29 -4.85 -20.37
CA PRO A 317 13.77 -6.15 -19.92
C PRO A 317 13.04 -6.71 -18.69
N ARG A 318 12.34 -5.88 -17.92
CA ARG A 318 11.50 -6.33 -16.79
C ARG A 318 10.31 -7.17 -17.23
N LEU A 319 9.93 -7.14 -18.51
CA LEU A 319 8.87 -7.99 -19.06
C LEU A 319 9.06 -9.45 -18.65
N GLN A 320 10.25 -10.01 -18.89
CA GLN A 320 10.57 -11.42 -18.60
C GLN A 320 10.62 -11.74 -17.10
N LYS A 321 10.79 -10.70 -16.25
CA LYS A 321 10.89 -10.84 -14.80
C LYS A 321 9.53 -10.65 -14.10
N TYR A 322 8.60 -9.95 -14.73
CA TYR A 322 7.28 -9.66 -14.19
C TYR A 322 6.27 -10.74 -14.58
N VAL A 323 6.34 -11.22 -15.82
CA VAL A 323 5.33 -12.12 -16.38
C VAL A 323 5.97 -13.31 -17.10
N THR A 324 5.22 -14.40 -17.18
CA THR A 324 5.64 -15.62 -17.88
C THR A 324 5.26 -15.59 -19.36
N PRO A 325 5.86 -16.43 -20.20
CA PRO A 325 5.24 -16.79 -21.46
C PRO A 325 3.83 -17.36 -21.23
N LYS A 326 2.92 -17.21 -22.20
CA LYS A 326 1.58 -17.81 -22.17
C LYS A 326 1.64 -19.34 -22.30
N GLY A 327 0.54 -20.02 -21.96
CA GLY A 327 0.39 -21.45 -22.15
C GLY A 327 0.79 -22.30 -20.95
N LEU A 328 1.05 -21.69 -19.80
CA LEU A 328 1.47 -22.35 -18.57
C LEU A 328 0.32 -22.50 -17.58
N SER A 329 0.34 -23.56 -16.78
CA SER A 329 -0.47 -23.63 -15.56
C SER A 329 0.21 -22.90 -14.40
N ILE A 330 -0.57 -22.54 -13.37
CA ILE A 330 -0.01 -21.90 -12.16
C ILE A 330 0.99 -22.82 -11.43
N GLU A 331 0.78 -24.15 -11.48
CA GLU A 331 1.67 -25.13 -10.90
C GLU A 331 3.01 -25.18 -11.65
N GLN A 332 2.97 -25.15 -12.99
CA GLN A 332 4.19 -25.09 -13.79
C GLN A 332 5.00 -23.82 -13.47
N VAL A 333 4.34 -22.69 -13.27
CA VAL A 333 5.02 -21.45 -12.91
C VAL A 333 5.61 -21.55 -11.50
N ARG A 334 4.82 -22.02 -10.50
CA ARG A 334 5.31 -22.20 -9.13
C ARG A 334 6.55 -23.08 -9.09
N ASP A 335 6.55 -24.16 -9.86
CA ASP A 335 7.62 -25.16 -9.87
C ASP A 335 8.79 -24.78 -10.81
N GLY A 336 8.75 -23.58 -11.42
CA GLY A 336 9.81 -23.08 -12.30
C GLY A 336 9.93 -23.82 -13.64
N GLN A 337 8.87 -24.47 -14.09
CA GLN A 337 8.85 -25.32 -15.29
C GLN A 337 8.61 -24.48 -16.55
N TYR A 338 9.37 -23.39 -16.72
CA TYR A 338 9.33 -22.56 -17.93
C TYR A 338 10.66 -21.85 -18.16
N GLN A 339 10.86 -21.37 -19.38
CA GLN A 339 12.02 -20.59 -19.77
C GLN A 339 11.59 -19.19 -20.23
N GLU A 340 12.35 -18.17 -19.81
CA GLU A 340 12.24 -16.84 -20.38
C GLU A 340 12.56 -16.88 -21.88
N THR A 341 11.89 -16.05 -22.67
CA THR A 341 12.12 -15.98 -24.13
C THR A 341 12.16 -14.54 -24.60
N THR A 342 12.88 -14.30 -25.69
CA THR A 342 12.88 -13.01 -26.40
C THR A 342 11.77 -12.89 -27.44
N ASP A 343 11.02 -13.96 -27.69
CA ASP A 343 9.84 -13.95 -28.56
C ASP A 343 8.69 -13.21 -27.87
N LEU A 344 8.49 -11.96 -28.24
CA LEU A 344 7.46 -11.09 -27.66
C LEU A 344 6.02 -11.58 -27.91
N THR A 345 5.80 -12.46 -28.90
CA THR A 345 4.48 -13.04 -29.18
C THR A 345 4.04 -14.03 -28.11
N LYS A 346 4.98 -14.51 -27.31
CA LYS A 346 4.70 -15.39 -26.17
C LYS A 346 4.19 -14.65 -24.93
N TYR A 347 4.33 -13.32 -24.87
CA TYR A 347 3.86 -12.51 -23.75
C TYR A 347 2.54 -11.84 -24.12
N VAL A 348 1.47 -12.27 -23.48
CA VAL A 348 0.10 -11.83 -23.77
C VAL A 348 -0.60 -11.42 -22.48
N GLY A 349 -0.89 -10.14 -22.35
CA GLY A 349 -1.64 -9.62 -21.19
C GLY A 349 -3.12 -9.92 -21.29
N MET A 350 -3.78 -10.09 -20.12
CA MET A 350 -5.23 -10.22 -20.01
C MET A 350 -5.90 -8.92 -20.45
N PRO A 351 -6.87 -8.91 -21.39
CA PRO A 351 -7.60 -7.71 -21.78
C PRO A 351 -8.26 -7.02 -20.58
N TYR A 352 -7.86 -5.76 -20.34
CA TYR A 352 -8.32 -5.01 -19.18
C TYR A 352 -9.78 -4.58 -19.32
N GLY A 353 -10.59 -4.91 -18.31
CA GLY A 353 -11.99 -4.48 -18.26
C GLY A 353 -12.89 -5.12 -19.31
N ILE A 354 -12.50 -6.25 -19.89
CA ILE A 354 -13.34 -7.04 -20.78
C ILE A 354 -14.61 -7.51 -20.05
N SER A 355 -15.72 -7.66 -20.77
CA SER A 355 -16.98 -8.10 -20.18
C SER A 355 -16.93 -9.55 -19.72
N GLU A 356 -17.73 -9.90 -18.69
CA GLU A 356 -17.81 -11.28 -18.16
C GLU A 356 -18.16 -12.34 -19.21
N SER A 357 -18.91 -11.95 -20.26
CA SER A 357 -19.30 -12.88 -21.31
C SER A 357 -18.13 -13.49 -22.10
N TYR A 358 -16.97 -12.86 -22.06
CA TYR A 358 -15.76 -13.36 -22.72
C TYR A 358 -14.73 -13.95 -21.75
N SER A 359 -14.77 -13.56 -20.46
CA SER A 359 -13.67 -13.82 -19.53
C SER A 359 -13.58 -15.26 -19.06
N ASP A 360 -14.67 -15.86 -18.60
CA ASP A 360 -14.66 -17.15 -17.93
C ASP A 360 -14.26 -18.32 -18.83
N SER A 361 -14.77 -18.32 -20.07
CA SER A 361 -14.57 -19.46 -20.97
C SER A 361 -13.21 -19.47 -21.68
N GLN A 362 -12.55 -18.31 -21.79
CA GLN A 362 -11.39 -18.17 -22.66
C GLN A 362 -10.10 -17.78 -21.93
N PHE A 363 -10.16 -17.10 -20.78
CA PHE A 363 -8.99 -16.58 -20.07
C PHE A 363 -8.74 -17.25 -18.71
N GLY A 364 -9.70 -17.97 -18.15
CA GLY A 364 -9.65 -18.47 -16.78
C GLY A 364 -8.57 -19.50 -16.45
N SER A 365 -7.86 -20.04 -17.45
CA SER A 365 -6.87 -21.11 -17.24
C SER A 365 -5.41 -20.71 -17.51
N GLY A 366 -5.14 -19.45 -17.82
CA GLY A 366 -3.78 -18.98 -18.18
C GLY A 366 -3.25 -19.50 -19.52
N ARG A 367 -4.02 -20.31 -20.25
CA ARG A 367 -3.56 -20.93 -21.49
C ARG A 367 -3.28 -19.96 -22.61
N ILE A 368 -4.01 -18.86 -22.66
CA ILE A 368 -3.88 -17.85 -23.73
C ILE A 368 -3.30 -16.54 -23.23
N VAL A 369 -3.14 -16.36 -21.93
CA VAL A 369 -2.52 -15.16 -21.33
C VAL A 369 -1.32 -15.53 -20.45
N SER A 370 -0.44 -14.58 -20.26
CA SER A 370 0.69 -14.67 -19.35
C SER A 370 0.24 -14.66 -17.91
N LEU A 371 0.98 -15.33 -17.03
CA LEU A 371 0.80 -15.34 -15.59
C LEU A 371 1.87 -14.47 -14.93
N PHE A 372 1.73 -14.21 -13.64
CA PHE A 372 2.82 -13.67 -12.82
C PHE A 372 4.05 -14.58 -12.88
N SER A 373 5.25 -13.99 -12.80
CA SER A 373 6.48 -14.78 -12.75
C SER A 373 6.57 -15.64 -11.49
N GLN A 374 7.41 -16.67 -11.53
CA GLN A 374 7.69 -17.54 -10.39
C GLN A 374 8.09 -16.76 -9.14
N LYS A 375 8.91 -15.71 -9.30
CA LYS A 375 9.34 -14.85 -8.18
C LYS A 375 8.14 -14.26 -7.43
N ILE A 376 7.14 -13.76 -8.15
CA ILE A 376 5.92 -13.16 -7.57
C ILE A 376 5.03 -14.25 -6.93
N LEU A 377 4.91 -15.41 -7.57
CA LEU A 377 4.12 -16.54 -7.08
C LEU A 377 4.86 -17.40 -6.05
N SER A 378 6.02 -16.97 -5.57
CA SER A 378 6.73 -17.68 -4.48
C SER A 378 6.09 -17.40 -3.12
N ALA A 379 6.04 -18.44 -2.27
CA ALA A 379 5.49 -18.29 -0.91
C ALA A 379 6.30 -17.28 -0.06
N ASP A 380 7.59 -17.18 -0.29
CA ASP A 380 8.50 -16.27 0.41
C ASP A 380 8.68 -14.92 -0.30
N TYR A 381 7.82 -14.57 -1.27
CA TYR A 381 7.86 -13.24 -1.89
C TYR A 381 7.74 -12.15 -0.83
N ALA A 382 8.74 -11.25 -0.76
CA ALA A 382 8.74 -10.15 0.20
C ALA A 382 7.86 -9.00 -0.29
N GLU A 383 6.90 -8.56 0.52
CA GLU A 383 6.05 -7.40 0.22
C GLU A 383 6.75 -6.09 0.57
N VAL A 384 6.72 -5.15 -0.35
CA VAL A 384 7.49 -3.91 -0.29
C VAL A 384 6.72 -2.80 0.42
N PHE A 385 7.35 -2.14 1.40
CA PHE A 385 6.91 -0.84 1.92
C PHE A 385 7.39 0.30 1.02
N MET A 386 8.69 0.32 0.71
CA MET A 386 9.30 1.31 -0.17
C MET A 386 10.59 0.76 -0.80
N GLU A 387 10.79 1.02 -2.08
CA GLU A 387 11.99 0.62 -2.82
C GLU A 387 12.94 1.80 -3.03
N TYR A 388 14.23 1.52 -3.13
CA TYR A 388 15.23 2.52 -3.50
C TYR A 388 14.93 3.13 -4.88
N SER A 389 14.46 2.33 -5.82
CA SER A 389 14.05 2.81 -7.15
C SER A 389 13.01 3.93 -7.05
N GLU A 390 12.04 3.80 -6.17
CA GLU A 390 11.03 4.84 -5.91
C GLU A 390 11.67 6.12 -5.39
N VAL A 391 12.60 6.01 -4.43
CA VAL A 391 13.30 7.18 -3.87
C VAL A 391 14.11 7.92 -4.93
N CYS A 392 14.71 7.20 -5.89
CA CYS A 392 15.37 7.84 -7.01
C CYS A 392 14.41 8.68 -7.87
N PHE A 393 13.20 8.18 -8.16
CA PHE A 393 12.19 8.95 -8.88
C PHE A 393 11.70 10.16 -8.06
N LEU A 394 11.52 10.00 -6.74
CA LEU A 394 11.18 11.11 -5.85
C LEU A 394 12.26 12.18 -5.85
N LEU A 395 13.55 11.82 -5.86
CA LEU A 395 14.67 12.77 -5.93
C LEU A 395 14.73 13.48 -7.28
N SER A 396 14.43 12.78 -8.39
CA SER A 396 14.32 13.42 -9.70
C SER A 396 13.23 14.49 -9.72
N GLU A 397 12.05 14.20 -9.16
CA GLU A 397 10.96 15.16 -9.02
C GLU A 397 11.28 16.27 -8.02
N ALA A 398 11.94 15.95 -6.90
CA ALA A 398 12.37 16.94 -5.92
C ALA A 398 13.26 18.01 -6.55
N ASN A 399 14.16 17.62 -7.45
CA ASN A 399 14.98 18.57 -8.21
C ASN A 399 14.10 19.49 -9.10
N TYR A 400 13.05 18.95 -9.70
CA TYR A 400 12.08 19.78 -10.44
C TYR A 400 11.36 20.77 -9.52
N VAL A 401 10.92 20.33 -8.34
CA VAL A 401 10.23 21.20 -7.37
C VAL A 401 11.15 22.34 -6.89
N VAL A 402 12.43 22.06 -6.68
CA VAL A 402 13.38 23.03 -6.12
C VAL A 402 14.03 23.91 -7.20
N ASN A 403 14.40 23.32 -8.33
CA ASN A 403 15.26 23.94 -9.36
C ASN A 403 14.56 24.09 -10.73
N GLY A 404 13.34 23.58 -10.90
CA GLY A 404 12.57 23.67 -12.15
C GLY A 404 12.99 22.67 -13.24
N THR A 405 13.89 21.73 -12.97
CA THR A 405 14.37 20.72 -13.92
C THR A 405 14.34 19.32 -13.33
N TRP A 406 13.94 18.32 -14.12
CA TRP A 406 14.00 16.92 -13.72
C TRP A 406 15.45 16.44 -13.66
N ASP A 407 15.80 15.65 -12.64
CA ASP A 407 17.14 15.05 -12.54
C ASP A 407 17.20 13.77 -13.37
N ASP A 408 17.83 13.84 -14.54
CA ASP A 408 17.99 12.72 -15.47
C ASP A 408 18.84 11.59 -14.90
N ALA A 409 19.86 11.92 -14.09
CA ALA A 409 20.71 10.92 -13.46
C ALA A 409 19.93 10.10 -12.42
N LYS A 410 19.14 10.76 -11.56
CA LYS A 410 18.29 10.08 -10.59
C LYS A 410 17.16 9.29 -11.24
N TYR A 411 16.57 9.81 -12.32
CA TYR A 411 15.61 9.06 -13.12
C TYR A 411 16.20 7.74 -13.64
N LYS A 412 17.34 7.80 -14.31
CA LYS A 412 18.05 6.62 -14.86
C LYS A 412 18.51 5.66 -13.76
N GLU A 413 18.98 6.18 -12.64
CA GLU A 413 19.33 5.38 -11.46
C GLU A 413 18.13 4.62 -10.90
N GLY A 414 16.94 5.25 -10.85
CA GLY A 414 15.71 4.60 -10.42
C GLY A 414 15.32 3.42 -11.32
N VAL A 415 15.42 3.59 -12.64
CA VAL A 415 15.17 2.51 -13.60
C VAL A 415 16.17 1.37 -13.41
N LYS A 416 17.46 1.70 -13.31
CA LYS A 416 18.53 0.73 -13.04
C LYS A 416 18.29 -0.04 -11.76
N ALA A 417 18.00 0.64 -10.66
CA ALA A 417 17.76 0.03 -9.34
C ALA A 417 16.56 -0.93 -9.38
N SER A 418 15.46 -0.54 -10.06
CA SER A 418 14.31 -1.42 -10.27
C SER A 418 14.71 -2.69 -11.03
N MET A 419 15.44 -2.56 -12.13
CA MET A 419 15.89 -3.72 -12.94
C MET A 419 16.83 -4.65 -12.17
N GLU A 420 17.77 -4.10 -11.41
CA GLU A 420 18.69 -4.87 -10.56
C GLU A 420 17.93 -5.68 -9.51
N LYS A 421 16.97 -5.06 -8.82
CA LYS A 421 16.12 -5.74 -7.83
C LYS A 421 15.36 -6.93 -8.43
N TRP A 422 14.91 -6.78 -9.67
CA TRP A 422 14.21 -7.85 -10.38
C TRP A 422 15.14 -8.89 -11.04
N GLY A 423 16.45 -8.71 -10.95
CA GLY A 423 17.43 -9.66 -11.48
C GLY A 423 17.53 -9.63 -13.00
N VAL A 424 17.40 -8.46 -13.60
CA VAL A 424 17.71 -8.24 -15.02
C VAL A 424 19.22 -8.31 -15.20
N GLU A 425 19.66 -8.89 -16.29
CA GLU A 425 21.08 -9.01 -16.63
C GLU A 425 21.74 -7.63 -16.86
N SER A 426 22.95 -7.41 -16.32
CA SER A 426 23.63 -6.11 -16.31
C SER A 426 23.83 -5.51 -17.70
N SER A 427 24.11 -6.34 -18.72
CA SER A 427 24.24 -5.90 -20.10
C SER A 427 22.94 -5.32 -20.66
N LYS A 428 21.79 -5.96 -20.35
CA LYS A 428 20.46 -5.50 -20.74
C LYS A 428 20.08 -4.21 -19.99
N ILE A 429 20.43 -4.13 -18.70
CA ILE A 429 20.23 -2.90 -17.90
C ILE A 429 20.99 -1.74 -18.55
N THR A 430 22.29 -1.93 -18.82
CA THR A 430 23.14 -0.88 -19.42
C THR A 430 22.58 -0.42 -20.76
N ALA A 431 22.22 -1.35 -21.64
CA ALA A 431 21.66 -1.02 -22.95
C ALA A 431 20.35 -0.23 -22.83
N PHE A 432 19.43 -0.69 -21.97
CA PHE A 432 18.13 -0.03 -21.80
C PHE A 432 18.27 1.36 -21.18
N VAL A 433 19.03 1.50 -20.10
CA VAL A 433 19.21 2.77 -19.38
C VAL A 433 19.91 3.82 -20.26
N THR A 434 20.87 3.39 -21.11
CA THR A 434 21.54 4.29 -22.07
C THR A 434 20.58 4.78 -23.14
N ALA A 435 19.63 3.96 -23.58
CA ALA A 435 18.65 4.30 -24.60
C ALA A 435 17.44 5.09 -24.09
N LEU A 436 17.30 5.25 -22.77
CA LEU A 436 16.16 5.97 -22.18
C LEU A 436 16.08 7.42 -22.71
N PRO A 437 14.86 7.90 -23.02
CA PRO A 437 14.63 9.32 -23.29
C PRO A 437 14.95 10.17 -22.06
N ALA A 438 15.16 11.46 -22.29
CA ALA A 438 15.43 12.42 -21.22
C ALA A 438 14.30 12.45 -20.17
N ALA A 439 14.65 12.80 -18.94
CA ALA A 439 13.71 12.93 -17.84
C ALA A 439 12.70 14.07 -18.12
N THR A 440 11.44 13.71 -18.16
CA THR A 440 10.28 14.59 -18.18
C THR A 440 9.27 14.08 -17.15
N GLU A 441 8.24 14.85 -16.85
CA GLU A 441 7.18 14.36 -15.96
C GLU A 441 6.63 13.01 -16.43
N GLU A 442 6.30 12.88 -17.71
CA GLU A 442 5.70 11.69 -18.27
C GLU A 442 6.66 10.49 -18.26
N THR A 443 7.93 10.69 -18.66
CA THR A 443 8.90 9.58 -18.70
C THR A 443 9.26 9.09 -17.30
N VAL A 444 9.48 10.00 -16.36
CA VAL A 444 9.77 9.66 -14.96
C VAL A 444 8.59 8.95 -14.30
N MET A 445 7.36 9.50 -14.41
CA MET A 445 6.18 8.91 -13.79
C MET A 445 5.80 7.57 -14.43
N THR A 446 6.00 7.40 -15.74
CA THR A 446 5.76 6.11 -16.41
C THR A 446 6.76 5.04 -15.93
N GLN A 447 8.04 5.37 -15.80
CA GLN A 447 9.03 4.43 -15.28
C GLN A 447 8.83 4.15 -13.77
N LYS A 448 8.41 5.15 -12.99
CA LYS A 448 7.98 4.97 -11.59
C LYS A 448 6.79 4.01 -11.51
N TYR A 449 5.77 4.17 -12.36
CA TYR A 449 4.64 3.24 -12.44
C TYR A 449 5.11 1.81 -12.70
N ILE A 450 5.99 1.57 -13.68
CA ILE A 450 6.51 0.24 -13.97
C ILE A 450 7.26 -0.33 -12.75
N ALA A 451 8.07 0.48 -12.07
CA ALA A 451 8.78 0.06 -10.87
C ALA A 451 7.84 -0.31 -9.70
N LEU A 452 6.74 0.41 -9.55
CA LEU A 452 5.73 0.21 -8.49
C LEU A 452 4.79 -0.99 -8.73
N TYR A 453 5.10 -1.90 -9.66
CA TYR A 453 4.22 -3.04 -10.05
C TYR A 453 3.64 -3.80 -8.86
N MET A 454 4.42 -4.04 -7.82
CA MET A 454 3.96 -4.74 -6.61
C MET A 454 3.60 -3.81 -5.44
N ASN A 455 3.60 -2.48 -5.65
CA ASN A 455 3.12 -1.48 -4.70
C ASN A 455 1.95 -0.64 -5.30
N PRO A 456 0.78 -1.26 -5.53
CA PRO A 456 -0.31 -0.61 -6.26
C PRO A 456 -0.92 0.59 -5.53
N ASN A 457 -0.86 0.66 -4.20
CA ASN A 457 -1.39 1.79 -3.44
C ASN A 457 -0.64 3.09 -3.79
N GLU A 458 0.69 3.03 -3.78
CA GLU A 458 1.53 4.16 -4.17
C GLU A 458 1.32 4.53 -5.64
N ALA A 459 1.28 3.53 -6.53
CA ALA A 459 1.01 3.77 -7.95
C ALA A 459 -0.34 4.46 -8.19
N TRP A 460 -1.38 4.11 -7.41
CA TRP A 460 -2.69 4.75 -7.51
C TRP A 460 -2.67 6.20 -7.00
N THR A 461 -1.95 6.49 -5.94
CA THR A 461 -1.75 7.85 -5.44
C THR A 461 -1.01 8.70 -6.47
N GLU A 462 0.06 8.18 -7.06
CA GLU A 462 0.84 8.85 -8.09
C GLU A 462 0.04 9.12 -9.38
N TYR A 463 -0.74 8.15 -9.83
CA TYR A 463 -1.59 8.33 -11.01
C TYR A 463 -2.65 9.42 -10.77
N ARG A 464 -3.33 9.41 -9.63
CA ARG A 464 -4.32 10.47 -9.29
C ARG A 464 -3.66 11.84 -9.17
N ARG A 465 -2.42 11.88 -8.67
CA ARG A 465 -1.65 13.11 -8.50
C ARG A 465 -1.14 13.70 -9.82
N THR A 466 -0.68 12.87 -10.73
CA THR A 466 0.04 13.30 -11.94
C THR A 466 -0.76 13.11 -13.24
N GLY A 467 -1.60 12.10 -13.29
CA GLY A 467 -2.29 11.65 -14.51
C GLY A 467 -1.42 10.75 -15.40
N TYR A 468 -0.26 10.31 -14.91
CA TYR A 468 0.65 9.43 -15.64
C TYR A 468 0.74 8.03 -15.02
N PRO A 469 0.94 6.99 -15.85
CA PRO A 469 1.20 7.04 -17.30
C PRO A 469 -0.07 7.41 -18.09
N SER A 470 0.12 8.25 -19.13
CA SER A 470 -0.99 8.72 -19.99
C SER A 470 -1.63 7.59 -20.80
N VAL A 471 -0.92 6.48 -20.93
CA VAL A 471 -1.24 5.32 -21.76
C VAL A 471 -2.13 4.27 -21.09
N LEU A 472 -2.60 4.47 -19.86
CA LEU A 472 -3.62 3.60 -19.28
C LEU A 472 -4.90 3.63 -20.10
N ILE A 473 -5.59 2.50 -20.18
CA ILE A 473 -6.91 2.39 -20.83
C ILE A 473 -7.90 3.26 -20.07
N LYS A 474 -8.61 4.13 -20.80
CA LYS A 474 -9.53 5.12 -20.25
C LYS A 474 -10.98 4.75 -20.52
N ASP A 475 -11.88 5.22 -19.66
CA ASP A 475 -13.31 5.09 -19.88
C ASP A 475 -13.72 5.66 -21.24
N GLY A 476 -14.51 4.89 -22.01
CA GLY A 476 -14.91 5.21 -23.37
C GLY A 476 -13.90 4.85 -24.46
N GLU A 477 -12.70 4.31 -24.13
CA GLU A 477 -11.71 3.87 -25.12
C GLU A 477 -12.25 2.70 -25.95
N ARG A 478 -12.14 2.80 -27.28
CA ARG A 478 -12.66 1.82 -28.24
C ARG A 478 -11.56 1.27 -29.13
N GLY A 479 -11.83 0.11 -29.73
CA GLY A 479 -10.90 -0.50 -30.69
C GLY A 479 -9.59 -0.96 -30.04
N ILE A 480 -9.61 -1.28 -28.73
CA ILE A 480 -8.44 -1.77 -28.00
C ILE A 480 -8.08 -3.14 -28.58
N PRO A 481 -6.87 -3.34 -29.11
CA PRO A 481 -6.51 -4.60 -29.76
C PRO A 481 -6.40 -5.75 -28.75
N MET A 482 -6.85 -6.92 -29.19
CA MET A 482 -6.59 -8.20 -28.54
C MET A 482 -5.48 -8.93 -29.29
N VAL A 483 -4.42 -9.31 -28.60
CA VAL A 483 -3.32 -10.09 -29.20
C VAL A 483 -3.81 -11.50 -29.55
N GLU A 484 -4.65 -12.07 -28.71
CA GLU A 484 -5.33 -13.35 -28.97
C GLU A 484 -6.81 -13.07 -29.22
N PRO A 485 -7.30 -13.29 -30.44
CA PRO A 485 -8.73 -13.17 -30.75
C PRO A 485 -9.57 -14.11 -29.90
N VAL A 486 -10.70 -13.63 -29.42
CA VAL A 486 -11.69 -14.44 -28.71
C VAL A 486 -12.93 -14.63 -29.59
N GLN A 487 -13.69 -15.67 -29.33
CA GLN A 487 -14.97 -15.88 -29.99
C GLN A 487 -16.11 -15.35 -29.14
N ASP A 488 -17.04 -14.64 -29.75
CA ASP A 488 -18.28 -14.26 -29.11
C ASP A 488 -19.23 -15.48 -29.00
N LYS A 489 -20.39 -15.27 -28.36
CA LYS A 489 -21.41 -16.32 -28.20
C LYS A 489 -21.96 -16.88 -29.53
N ASN A 490 -21.74 -16.18 -30.65
CA ASN A 490 -22.18 -16.57 -31.98
C ASN A 490 -21.04 -17.20 -32.80
N GLY A 491 -19.84 -17.39 -32.20
CA GLY A 491 -18.67 -17.93 -32.88
C GLY A 491 -17.91 -16.91 -33.74
N SER A 492 -18.26 -15.61 -33.68
CA SER A 492 -17.54 -14.56 -34.43
C SER A 492 -16.23 -14.22 -33.71
N SER A 493 -15.14 -14.08 -34.50
CA SER A 493 -13.84 -13.69 -33.97
C SER A 493 -13.82 -12.20 -33.58
N ILE A 494 -13.52 -11.92 -32.31
CA ILE A 494 -13.35 -10.58 -31.77
C ILE A 494 -11.87 -10.29 -31.63
N THR A 495 -11.39 -9.30 -32.35
CA THR A 495 -9.98 -8.87 -32.38
C THR A 495 -9.75 -7.54 -31.64
N THR A 496 -10.82 -6.84 -31.29
CA THR A 496 -10.77 -5.59 -30.51
C THR A 496 -11.92 -5.55 -29.51
N TYR A 497 -11.75 -4.76 -28.45
CA TYR A 497 -12.81 -4.51 -27.46
C TYR A 497 -12.89 -3.04 -27.08
N SER A 498 -13.87 -2.67 -26.28
CA SER A 498 -14.03 -1.34 -25.72
C SER A 498 -14.07 -1.41 -24.20
N PHE A 499 -13.51 -0.41 -23.54
CA PHE A 499 -13.60 -0.29 -22.10
C PHE A 499 -14.69 0.72 -21.72
N THR A 500 -15.53 0.36 -20.76
CA THR A 500 -16.58 1.25 -20.23
C THR A 500 -16.74 1.02 -18.73
N SER A 501 -16.69 2.11 -17.95
CA SER A 501 -17.04 2.11 -16.53
C SER A 501 -18.45 1.58 -16.32
N LEU A 502 -18.66 0.80 -15.25
CA LEU A 502 -19.99 0.38 -14.81
C LEU A 502 -20.63 1.35 -13.80
N VAL A 503 -19.92 2.42 -13.48
CA VAL A 503 -20.40 3.42 -12.51
C VAL A 503 -20.54 4.76 -13.23
N ASP A 504 -21.78 5.23 -13.34
CA ASP A 504 -22.09 6.47 -14.02
C ASP A 504 -21.31 7.66 -13.43
N GLY A 505 -20.73 8.47 -14.30
CA GLY A 505 -19.94 9.65 -13.91
C GLY A 505 -18.60 9.34 -13.21
N VAL A 506 -18.14 8.08 -13.23
CA VAL A 506 -16.85 7.69 -12.67
C VAL A 506 -15.93 7.18 -13.78
N PRO A 507 -15.20 8.07 -14.46
CA PRO A 507 -14.23 7.66 -15.49
C PRO A 507 -12.99 7.00 -14.90
N PHE A 508 -12.70 7.26 -13.62
CA PHE A 508 -11.65 6.63 -12.82
C PHE A 508 -11.94 6.77 -11.32
N PRO A 509 -11.63 5.78 -10.47
CA PRO A 509 -11.81 5.88 -9.03
C PRO A 509 -10.78 6.82 -8.38
N GLU A 510 -11.25 7.93 -7.87
CA GLU A 510 -10.43 8.93 -7.16
C GLU A 510 -10.28 8.65 -5.66
N ARG A 511 -11.17 7.83 -5.10
CA ARG A 511 -11.18 7.38 -3.69
C ARG A 511 -12.06 6.16 -3.52
N LEU A 512 -11.90 5.45 -2.40
CA LEU A 512 -12.91 4.50 -1.94
C LEU A 512 -13.99 5.23 -1.15
N ARG A 513 -15.23 4.71 -1.23
CA ARG A 513 -16.31 5.13 -0.33
C ARG A 513 -15.99 4.68 1.09
N TYR A 514 -16.43 5.43 2.07
CA TYR A 514 -16.28 5.05 3.47
C TYR A 514 -16.99 3.73 3.77
N PRO A 515 -16.43 2.88 4.65
CA PRO A 515 -17.06 1.62 5.00
C PRO A 515 -18.44 1.79 5.62
N LEU A 516 -19.40 0.99 5.21
CA LEU A 516 -20.81 1.09 5.63
C LEU A 516 -20.97 0.95 7.16
N THR A 517 -20.23 0.05 7.79
CA THR A 517 -20.25 -0.15 9.25
C THR A 517 -19.95 1.15 9.99
N TYR A 518 -18.89 1.86 9.58
CA TYR A 518 -18.45 3.09 10.27
C TYR A 518 -19.35 4.28 9.97
N LYS A 519 -20.00 4.30 8.80
CA LYS A 519 -21.08 5.27 8.50
C LYS A 519 -22.18 5.20 9.54
N ASN A 520 -22.61 3.99 9.90
CA ASN A 520 -23.74 3.79 10.81
C ASN A 520 -23.40 4.10 12.27
N ILE A 521 -22.21 3.72 12.75
CA ILE A 521 -21.83 3.91 14.16
C ILE A 521 -21.31 5.33 14.46
N ASN A 522 -20.94 6.12 13.43
CA ASN A 522 -20.43 7.49 13.58
C ASN A 522 -21.07 8.45 12.56
N LEU A 523 -22.39 8.33 12.40
CA LEU A 523 -23.14 8.98 11.31
C LEU A 523 -22.96 10.49 11.25
N ALA A 524 -23.02 11.19 12.38
CA ALA A 524 -22.94 12.65 12.41
C ALA A 524 -21.57 13.15 11.89
N ASN A 525 -20.47 12.59 12.39
CA ASN A 525 -19.13 12.97 11.96
C ASN A 525 -18.84 12.51 10.52
N TYR A 526 -19.39 11.37 10.09
CA TYR A 526 -19.33 10.92 8.71
C TYR A 526 -20.00 11.93 7.76
N GLN A 527 -21.22 12.39 8.09
CA GLN A 527 -21.94 13.37 7.28
C GLN A 527 -21.22 14.72 7.24
N GLU A 528 -20.64 15.14 8.36
CA GLU A 528 -19.80 16.34 8.42
C GLU A 528 -18.57 16.21 7.50
N ALA A 529 -17.89 15.08 7.51
CA ALA A 529 -16.74 14.81 6.62
C ALA A 529 -17.12 14.89 5.13
N LEU A 530 -18.25 14.29 4.73
CA LEU A 530 -18.74 14.41 3.35
C LEU A 530 -18.97 15.88 2.95
N LYS A 531 -19.60 16.65 3.83
CA LYS A 531 -19.85 18.08 3.62
C LYS A 531 -18.54 18.86 3.49
N ASN A 532 -17.59 18.64 4.40
CA ASN A 532 -16.28 19.32 4.41
C ASN A 532 -15.47 19.01 3.15
N MET A 533 -15.56 17.78 2.64
CA MET A 533 -14.96 17.40 1.37
C MET A 533 -15.75 17.90 0.15
N GLY A 534 -16.89 18.61 0.32
CA GLY A 534 -17.71 19.11 -0.77
C GLY A 534 -18.50 18.05 -1.54
N MET A 535 -18.88 16.97 -0.88
CA MET A 535 -19.71 15.87 -1.44
C MET A 535 -21.18 15.98 -1.04
N GLY A 536 -21.55 16.95 -0.19
CA GLY A 536 -22.91 17.09 0.31
C GLY A 536 -23.30 15.91 1.20
N SER A 537 -24.33 15.15 0.81
CA SER A 537 -24.81 13.96 1.55
C SER A 537 -24.46 12.63 0.88
N THR A 538 -23.84 12.65 -0.31
CA THR A 538 -23.58 11.45 -1.11
C THR A 538 -22.11 11.11 -1.13
N ASP A 539 -21.79 9.90 -0.70
CA ASP A 539 -20.43 9.37 -0.70
C ASP A 539 -20.07 8.86 -2.09
N VAL A 540 -19.31 9.65 -2.85
CA VAL A 540 -18.96 9.38 -4.24
C VAL A 540 -17.49 9.03 -4.40
N MET A 541 -17.18 8.14 -5.34
CA MET A 541 -15.81 7.68 -5.59
C MET A 541 -15.02 8.52 -6.61
N ASN A 542 -15.67 9.45 -7.30
CA ASN A 542 -15.05 10.38 -8.25
C ASN A 542 -14.63 11.70 -7.62
N LYS A 543 -14.75 11.85 -6.30
CA LYS A 543 -14.26 13.05 -5.58
C LYS A 543 -12.75 13.04 -5.49
N LYS A 544 -12.11 13.99 -6.13
CA LYS A 544 -10.66 14.18 -6.05
C LYS A 544 -10.23 14.56 -4.64
N LEU A 545 -9.18 13.91 -4.17
CA LEU A 545 -8.54 14.21 -2.90
C LEU A 545 -7.61 15.42 -3.02
N ILE A 546 -7.09 15.93 -1.91
CA ILE A 546 -6.34 17.19 -1.87
C ILE A 546 -5.11 17.20 -2.79
N PHE A 547 -4.44 16.06 -2.92
CA PHE A 547 -3.23 15.89 -3.74
C PHE A 547 -3.51 15.60 -5.23
N ALA A 548 -4.76 15.25 -5.59
CA ALA A 548 -5.08 14.81 -6.95
C ALA A 548 -5.03 15.97 -7.95
N LYS A 549 -4.53 15.68 -9.15
CA LYS A 549 -4.47 16.63 -10.27
C LYS A 549 -5.86 17.12 -10.63
N ARG A 550 -6.02 18.42 -10.83
CA ARG A 550 -7.28 19.09 -11.16
C ARG A 550 -7.31 19.51 -12.62
#